data_8b949b7b22bbb92ea8b00bebd644ddea
#
_entry.id   8b949b7b22bbb92ea8b00bebd644ddea
#
_cell.length_a   1.000
_cell.length_b   1.000
_cell.length_c   1.000
_cell.angle_alpha   90.00
_cell.angle_beta   90.00
_cell.angle_gamma   90.00
#
_symmetry.space_group_name_H-M   'P 1'
#
loop_
_entity.id
_entity.type
_entity.pdbx_description
1 polymer ?
#
loop_
_entity_poly.entity_id
_entity_poly.type
_entity_poly.pdbx_seq_one_letter_code
_entity_poly.pdbx_strand_id
1 'polypeptide(L)'
;MSENVSAVQPPQAPAAKKAPAARFGGRGMNIAIAAAAVVTAVGIGLWMFQLSQGLALTNMRNLDSWGLYITMFMFLVGLSAGGLIISSVPRAFGIAGFGGISKIAVWTSVCCTVLAIGFVVIDLGQPLRLWELFAYSNLSSPLMWDIVVLAVYLVLSIAYLWATVRFEAGRASERSLRLISVIALVTAVLVHSVTAWIFGLQAGRAMWHTALLAPWFVSSALVCGVALVLVAVIALRRAGYLELGQENVVKMLKLLGVFVMVDLYFFGCDLLTEGFPGGEGANVVAMLTSGALAPFFWAEIVLCAFAAVVAFVPALRRNGLIVAASLAAIAAIFCKRVQLLVGGFQLPNLDYPAVMSGSGLTEAGAATHALGGSMVYFPSPIEFGIVLGVFGLGALALLLGLKYLPLRPVPESH
;
A
#
# COMPACT_ATOMS: atom_id res chain seq x y z
N MET A 1 -37.99 45.22 52.28
CA MET A 1 -36.56 44.91 52.22
C MET A 1 -36.41 43.87 51.15
N SER A 2 -36.07 44.25 49.91
CA SER A 2 -35.84 43.42 48.79
C SER A 2 -34.34 43.41 48.51
N GLU A 3 -33.65 42.25 48.76
CA GLU A 3 -32.25 42.12 48.50
C GLU A 3 -32.03 41.89 47.00
N ASN A 4 -31.29 42.76 46.39
CA ASN A 4 -30.75 42.66 45.05
C ASN A 4 -29.61 41.58 45.03
N VAL A 5 -29.88 40.41 44.52
CA VAL A 5 -28.84 39.43 44.20
C VAL A 5 -28.25 39.78 42.84
N SER A 6 -27.09 40.43 42.85
CA SER A 6 -26.29 40.67 41.65
C SER A 6 -25.79 39.34 41.10
N ALA A 7 -26.27 38.97 39.90
CA ALA A 7 -25.77 37.80 39.14
C ALA A 7 -24.27 38.02 38.76
N VAL A 8 -23.38 37.25 39.38
CA VAL A 8 -21.97 37.19 39.02
C VAL A 8 -21.87 36.52 37.64
N GLN A 9 -21.48 37.27 36.63
CA GLN A 9 -21.15 36.70 35.30
C GLN A 9 -19.94 35.75 35.44
N PRO A 10 -20.01 34.54 34.86
CA PRO A 10 -18.84 33.68 34.85
C PRO A 10 -17.70 34.32 34.04
N PRO A 11 -16.43 34.11 34.43
CA PRO A 11 -15.29 34.69 33.75
C PRO A 11 -15.24 34.22 32.30
N GLN A 12 -15.24 35.20 31.38
CA GLN A 12 -15.04 34.92 29.94
C GLN A 12 -13.68 34.22 29.75
N ALA A 13 -13.72 33.02 29.23
CA ALA A 13 -12.51 32.28 28.82
C ALA A 13 -11.71 33.17 27.85
N PRO A 14 -10.38 33.26 28.00
CA PRO A 14 -9.54 34.06 27.12
C PRO A 14 -9.72 33.57 25.69
N ALA A 15 -10.06 34.46 24.79
CA ALA A 15 -10.20 34.17 23.35
C ALA A 15 -8.94 33.46 22.86
N ALA A 16 -9.07 32.20 22.47
CA ALA A 16 -7.99 31.41 21.90
C ALA A 16 -7.42 32.21 20.72
N LYS A 17 -6.16 32.67 20.86
CA LYS A 17 -5.42 33.28 19.75
C LYS A 17 -5.48 32.32 18.57
N LYS A 18 -6.23 32.68 17.51
CA LYS A 18 -6.20 32.00 16.23
C LYS A 18 -4.72 31.95 15.82
N ALA A 19 -4.13 30.76 15.89
CA ALA A 19 -2.81 30.53 15.32
C ALA A 19 -2.84 31.03 13.86
N PRO A 20 -1.80 31.78 13.41
CA PRO A 20 -1.76 32.28 12.05
C PRO A 20 -1.89 31.04 11.13
N ALA A 21 -2.89 31.06 10.25
CA ALA A 21 -3.09 30.01 9.25
C ALA A 21 -1.80 29.95 8.43
N ALA A 22 -0.92 29.00 8.76
CA ALA A 22 0.29 28.75 8.01
C ALA A 22 -0.13 28.62 6.55
N ARG A 23 0.40 29.48 5.67
CA ARG A 23 0.11 29.48 4.24
C ARG A 23 0.72 28.20 3.66
N PHE A 24 -0.02 27.09 3.77
CA PHE A 24 0.27 25.88 3.00
C PHE A 24 -0.03 26.24 1.54
N GLY A 25 0.99 26.57 0.76
CA GLY A 25 0.82 27.12 -0.59
C GLY A 25 1.96 28.09 -0.95
N GLY A 26 3.02 28.14 -0.13
CA GLY A 26 4.19 28.98 -0.40
C GLY A 26 5.01 28.47 -1.59
N ARG A 27 6.06 29.24 -1.94
CA ARG A 27 6.98 28.93 -3.05
C ARG A 27 7.49 27.48 -3.02
N GLY A 28 7.77 26.92 -1.84
CA GLY A 28 8.22 25.53 -1.67
C GLY A 28 7.20 24.49 -2.16
N MET A 29 5.91 24.67 -1.86
CA MET A 29 4.85 23.79 -2.36
C MET A 29 4.75 23.82 -3.89
N ASN A 30 4.81 25.01 -4.48
CA ASN A 30 4.76 25.13 -5.95
C ASN A 30 5.98 24.50 -6.61
N ILE A 31 7.17 24.60 -6.02
CA ILE A 31 8.37 23.91 -6.49
C ILE A 31 8.19 22.39 -6.40
N ALA A 32 7.66 21.87 -5.28
CA ALA A 32 7.41 20.44 -5.12
C ALA A 32 6.39 19.92 -6.14
N ILE A 33 5.31 20.67 -6.38
CA ILE A 33 4.32 20.36 -7.42
C ILE A 33 4.95 20.35 -8.81
N ALA A 34 5.78 21.36 -9.14
CA ALA A 34 6.46 21.43 -10.43
C ALA A 34 7.45 20.26 -10.61
N ALA A 35 8.23 19.93 -9.58
CA ALA A 35 9.15 18.79 -9.62
C ALA A 35 8.39 17.46 -9.81
N ALA A 36 7.31 17.24 -9.07
CA ALA A 36 6.47 16.06 -9.23
C ALA A 36 5.86 15.98 -10.65
N ALA A 37 5.40 17.10 -11.19
CA ALA A 37 4.86 17.17 -12.56
C ALA A 37 5.91 16.82 -13.62
N VAL A 38 7.17 17.30 -13.46
CA VAL A 38 8.27 16.96 -14.38
C VAL A 38 8.58 15.46 -14.33
N VAL A 39 8.70 14.88 -13.12
CA VAL A 39 8.94 13.44 -12.96
C VAL A 39 7.80 12.62 -13.58
N THR A 40 6.55 13.04 -13.39
CA THR A 40 5.38 12.42 -14.01
C THR A 40 5.44 12.49 -15.54
N ALA A 41 5.78 13.65 -16.10
CA ALA A 41 5.86 13.85 -17.56
C ALA A 41 6.95 12.97 -18.19
N VAL A 42 8.09 12.84 -17.54
CA VAL A 42 9.17 11.93 -17.96
C VAL A 42 8.68 10.48 -17.93
N GLY A 43 8.02 10.06 -16.85
CA GLY A 43 7.47 8.70 -16.73
C GLY A 43 6.40 8.39 -17.80
N ILE A 44 5.50 9.34 -18.09
CA ILE A 44 4.53 9.20 -19.18
C ILE A 44 5.25 9.06 -20.52
N GLY A 45 6.30 9.85 -20.78
CA GLY A 45 7.11 9.75 -22.00
C GLY A 45 7.75 8.38 -22.16
N LEU A 46 8.32 7.82 -21.08
CA LEU A 46 8.89 6.47 -21.07
C LEU A 46 7.81 5.39 -21.29
N TRP A 47 6.62 5.55 -20.70
CA TRP A 47 5.51 4.63 -20.93
C TRP A 47 5.00 4.69 -22.37
N MET A 48 4.85 5.88 -22.96
CA MET A 48 4.49 6.03 -24.38
C MET A 48 5.53 5.38 -25.29
N PHE A 49 6.81 5.51 -24.96
CA PHE A 49 7.89 4.80 -25.66
C PHE A 49 7.74 3.28 -25.53
N GLN A 50 7.49 2.76 -24.31
CA GLN A 50 7.23 1.34 -24.11
C GLN A 50 6.01 0.86 -24.92
N LEU A 51 4.91 1.64 -24.96
CA LEU A 51 3.73 1.28 -25.75
C LEU A 51 4.03 1.18 -27.26
N SER A 52 4.94 2.01 -27.77
CA SER A 52 5.32 1.97 -29.20
C SER A 52 6.17 0.75 -29.57
N GLN A 53 6.95 0.23 -28.63
CA GLN A 53 7.88 -0.91 -28.83
C GLN A 53 7.33 -2.22 -28.25
N GLY A 54 6.28 -2.16 -27.44
CA GLY A 54 5.72 -3.29 -26.71
C GLY A 54 6.49 -3.64 -25.44
N LEU A 55 6.03 -4.69 -24.75
CA LEU A 55 6.64 -5.19 -23.51
C LEU A 55 8.04 -5.83 -23.70
N ALA A 56 8.51 -5.95 -24.94
CA ALA A 56 9.87 -6.43 -25.25
C ALA A 56 10.99 -5.54 -24.66
N LEU A 57 10.68 -4.26 -24.32
CA LEU A 57 11.60 -3.36 -23.63
C LEU A 57 11.74 -3.66 -22.13
N THR A 58 10.82 -4.42 -21.57
CA THR A 58 10.92 -4.91 -20.19
C THR A 58 11.77 -6.18 -20.14
N ASN A 59 12.19 -6.54 -18.93
CA ASN A 59 12.86 -7.84 -18.73
C ASN A 59 11.87 -8.97 -18.42
N MET A 60 10.56 -8.73 -18.54
CA MET A 60 9.56 -9.78 -18.48
C MET A 60 9.70 -10.74 -19.66
N ARG A 61 9.49 -12.04 -19.41
CA ARG A 61 9.62 -13.12 -20.38
C ARG A 61 8.48 -14.13 -20.20
N ASN A 62 8.42 -15.14 -21.05
CA ASN A 62 7.38 -16.17 -20.96
C ASN A 62 7.39 -16.92 -19.62
N LEU A 63 8.54 -17.04 -18.97
CA LEU A 63 8.67 -17.66 -17.64
C LEU A 63 8.29 -16.68 -16.51
N ASP A 64 8.65 -15.41 -16.68
CA ASP A 64 8.39 -14.31 -15.72
C ASP A 64 7.41 -13.32 -16.36
N SER A 65 6.14 -13.74 -16.47
CA SER A 65 5.11 -12.97 -17.17
C SER A 65 4.68 -11.70 -16.43
N TRP A 66 4.96 -11.60 -15.14
CA TRP A 66 4.73 -10.43 -14.29
C TRP A 66 6.03 -10.02 -13.61
N GLY A 67 6.28 -8.71 -13.61
CA GLY A 67 7.51 -8.13 -13.07
C GLY A 67 7.25 -7.00 -12.08
N LEU A 68 8.06 -5.94 -12.19
CA LEU A 68 8.04 -4.80 -11.28
C LEU A 68 6.68 -4.11 -11.23
N TYR A 69 5.93 -4.03 -12.33
CA TYR A 69 4.64 -3.34 -12.37
C TYR A 69 3.60 -4.03 -11.48
N ILE A 70 3.50 -5.35 -11.54
CA ILE A 70 2.56 -6.10 -10.67
C ILE A 70 3.06 -6.15 -9.22
N THR A 71 4.38 -6.17 -8.99
CA THR A 71 4.94 -5.99 -7.64
C THR A 71 4.51 -4.65 -7.04
N MET A 72 4.58 -3.55 -7.82
CA MET A 72 4.14 -2.22 -7.39
C MET A 72 2.64 -2.13 -7.22
N PHE A 73 1.86 -2.79 -8.06
CA PHE A 73 0.41 -2.91 -7.89
C PHE A 73 0.07 -3.50 -6.52
N MET A 74 0.57 -4.69 -6.19
CA MET A 74 0.34 -5.34 -4.90
C MET A 74 0.79 -4.48 -3.71
N PHE A 75 1.93 -3.82 -3.85
CA PHE A 75 2.48 -2.94 -2.83
C PHE A 75 1.59 -1.71 -2.59
N LEU A 76 1.12 -1.05 -3.64
CA LEU A 76 0.26 0.13 -3.55
C LEU A 76 -1.16 -0.19 -3.08
N VAL A 77 -1.71 -1.35 -3.46
CA VAL A 77 -2.95 -1.86 -2.88
C VAL A 77 -2.79 -1.99 -1.37
N GLY A 78 -1.66 -2.55 -0.90
CA GLY A 78 -1.33 -2.65 0.53
C GLY A 78 -1.27 -1.29 1.23
N LEU A 79 -0.56 -0.33 0.67
CA LEU A 79 -0.48 1.04 1.19
C LEU A 79 -1.85 1.74 1.26
N SER A 80 -2.69 1.49 0.27
CA SER A 80 -4.02 2.07 0.16
C SER A 80 -4.95 1.65 1.29
N ALA A 81 -5.06 0.35 1.56
CA ALA A 81 -6.03 -0.13 2.55
C ALA A 81 -5.73 0.34 3.97
N GLY A 82 -4.46 0.45 4.33
CA GLY A 82 -4.11 0.97 5.64
C GLY A 82 -4.65 2.36 5.91
N GLY A 83 -4.63 3.25 4.91
CA GLY A 83 -5.21 4.59 5.02
C GLY A 83 -6.72 4.56 5.28
N LEU A 84 -7.44 3.72 4.55
CA LEU A 84 -8.89 3.56 4.72
C LEU A 84 -9.24 2.91 6.06
N ILE A 85 -8.51 1.87 6.48
CA ILE A 85 -8.74 1.17 7.75
C ILE A 85 -8.48 2.10 8.93
N ILE A 86 -7.36 2.86 8.95
CA ILE A 86 -7.04 3.81 10.02
C ILE A 86 -8.11 4.90 10.13
N SER A 87 -8.70 5.30 9.02
CA SER A 87 -9.77 6.29 9.03
C SER A 87 -11.12 5.71 9.46
N SER A 88 -11.44 4.48 9.02
CA SER A 88 -12.76 3.87 9.23
C SER A 88 -12.91 3.19 10.58
N VAL A 89 -11.88 2.51 11.11
CA VAL A 89 -11.92 1.79 12.39
C VAL A 89 -12.34 2.70 13.56
N PRO A 90 -11.73 3.89 13.78
CA PRO A 90 -12.12 4.75 14.88
C PRO A 90 -13.60 5.16 14.81
N ARG A 91 -14.10 5.44 13.62
CA ARG A 91 -15.52 5.84 13.42
C ARG A 91 -16.48 4.66 13.55
N ALA A 92 -16.11 3.49 13.00
CA ALA A 92 -16.94 2.28 13.11
C ALA A 92 -17.12 1.84 14.55
N PHE A 93 -16.07 1.94 15.38
CA PHE A 93 -16.03 1.49 16.77
C PHE A 93 -16.14 2.62 17.81
N GLY A 94 -16.30 3.87 17.39
CA GLY A 94 -16.46 5.00 18.31
C GLY A 94 -15.19 5.39 19.08
N ILE A 95 -14.00 5.17 18.50
CA ILE A 95 -12.72 5.51 19.13
C ILE A 95 -12.38 6.98 18.86
N ALA A 96 -12.26 7.79 19.93
CA ALA A 96 -11.95 9.21 19.82
C ALA A 96 -10.46 9.48 19.50
N GLY A 97 -10.16 10.67 18.94
CA GLY A 97 -8.80 11.19 18.78
C GLY A 97 -8.14 11.00 17.41
N PHE A 98 -8.82 10.37 16.45
CA PHE A 98 -8.29 10.14 15.10
C PHE A 98 -9.02 10.92 13.99
N GLY A 99 -10.05 11.72 14.34
CA GLY A 99 -10.84 12.49 13.37
C GLY A 99 -9.98 13.42 12.49
N GLY A 100 -8.98 14.07 13.08
CA GLY A 100 -8.13 15.03 12.38
C GLY A 100 -7.25 14.46 11.27
N ILE A 101 -6.97 13.16 11.26
CA ILE A 101 -6.14 12.51 10.23
C ILE A 101 -6.96 11.74 9.20
N SER A 102 -8.24 11.54 9.45
CA SER A 102 -9.14 10.70 8.65
C SER A 102 -9.14 11.09 7.18
N LYS A 103 -9.35 12.37 6.85
CA LYS A 103 -9.41 12.86 5.46
C LYS A 103 -8.10 12.67 4.70
N ILE A 104 -6.97 12.94 5.37
CA ILE A 104 -5.63 12.78 4.79
C ILE A 104 -5.34 11.31 4.52
N ALA A 105 -5.67 10.44 5.48
CA ALA A 105 -5.48 9.00 5.34
C ALA A 105 -6.30 8.43 4.17
N VAL A 106 -7.58 8.84 4.04
CA VAL A 106 -8.44 8.41 2.93
C VAL A 106 -7.96 8.98 1.59
N TRP A 107 -7.53 10.24 1.54
CA TRP A 107 -6.98 10.82 0.31
C TRP A 107 -5.71 10.09 -0.15
N THR A 108 -4.82 9.77 0.78
CA THR A 108 -3.64 8.97 0.49
C THR A 108 -4.03 7.57 -0.04
N SER A 109 -5.06 6.95 0.55
CA SER A 109 -5.63 5.69 0.08
C SER A 109 -6.12 5.79 -1.37
N VAL A 110 -6.91 6.83 -1.70
CA VAL A 110 -7.40 7.07 -3.06
C VAL A 110 -6.23 7.22 -4.04
N CYS A 111 -5.21 8.03 -3.70
CA CYS A 111 -4.03 8.18 -4.54
C CYS A 111 -3.34 6.83 -4.79
N CYS A 112 -3.07 6.05 -3.73
CA CYS A 112 -2.42 4.74 -3.88
C CYS A 112 -3.24 3.77 -4.73
N THR A 113 -4.58 3.76 -4.58
CA THR A 113 -5.45 2.90 -5.40
C THR A 113 -5.40 3.28 -6.88
N VAL A 114 -5.45 4.57 -7.19
CA VAL A 114 -5.36 5.05 -8.59
C VAL A 114 -4.03 4.65 -9.21
N LEU A 115 -2.92 4.78 -8.45
CA LEU A 115 -1.60 4.36 -8.93
C LEU A 115 -1.51 2.84 -9.11
N ALA A 116 -2.11 2.06 -8.22
CA ALA A 116 -2.16 0.61 -8.33
C ALA A 116 -2.88 0.19 -9.63
N ILE A 117 -4.05 0.76 -9.90
CA ILE A 117 -4.77 0.54 -11.17
C ILE A 117 -3.90 0.97 -12.36
N GLY A 118 -3.20 2.10 -12.24
CA GLY A 118 -2.28 2.58 -13.27
C GLY A 118 -1.19 1.56 -13.62
N PHE A 119 -0.61 0.87 -12.63
CA PHE A 119 0.38 -0.17 -12.88
C PHE A 119 -0.19 -1.38 -13.60
N VAL A 120 -1.42 -1.80 -13.30
CA VAL A 120 -2.10 -2.86 -14.06
C VAL A 120 -2.29 -2.46 -15.52
N VAL A 121 -2.71 -1.21 -15.77
CA VAL A 121 -2.87 -0.68 -17.15
C VAL A 121 -1.55 -0.64 -17.91
N ILE A 122 -0.45 -0.30 -17.22
CA ILE A 122 0.90 -0.28 -17.80
C ILE A 122 1.37 -1.69 -18.15
N ASP A 123 1.10 -2.67 -17.26
CA ASP A 123 1.47 -4.07 -17.42
C ASP A 123 0.74 -4.78 -18.57
N LEU A 124 -0.50 -4.35 -18.88
CA LEU A 124 -1.29 -4.93 -19.98
C LEU A 124 -0.63 -4.80 -21.36
N GLY A 125 0.30 -3.88 -21.56
CA GLY A 125 0.97 -3.62 -22.83
C GLY A 125 0.06 -3.11 -23.97
N GLN A 126 -1.23 -3.37 -23.91
CA GLN A 126 -2.25 -2.93 -24.89
C GLN A 126 -3.47 -2.32 -24.17
N PRO A 127 -3.33 -1.13 -23.57
CA PRO A 127 -4.38 -0.52 -22.72
C PRO A 127 -5.66 -0.23 -23.48
N LEU A 128 -5.62 -0.03 -24.82
CA LEU A 128 -6.80 0.17 -25.64
C LEU A 128 -7.72 -1.06 -25.71
N ARG A 129 -7.20 -2.24 -25.35
CA ARG A 129 -7.98 -3.50 -25.28
C ARG A 129 -8.54 -3.78 -23.88
N LEU A 130 -8.38 -2.87 -22.93
CA LEU A 130 -8.89 -3.04 -21.56
C LEU A 130 -10.39 -3.35 -21.50
N TRP A 131 -11.18 -2.83 -22.42
CA TRP A 131 -12.62 -3.12 -22.51
C TRP A 131 -12.93 -4.60 -22.74
N GLU A 132 -12.01 -5.36 -23.38
CA GLU A 132 -12.18 -6.80 -23.60
C GLU A 132 -12.24 -7.59 -22.31
N LEU A 133 -11.59 -7.13 -21.23
CA LEU A 133 -11.69 -7.74 -19.89
C LEU A 133 -13.13 -7.74 -19.36
N PHE A 134 -13.93 -6.76 -19.75
CA PHE A 134 -15.35 -6.68 -19.37
C PHE A 134 -16.26 -7.40 -20.36
N ALA A 135 -15.97 -7.30 -21.66
CA ALA A 135 -16.80 -7.91 -22.71
C ALA A 135 -16.68 -9.45 -22.75
N TYR A 136 -15.49 -9.98 -22.46
CA TYR A 136 -15.17 -11.40 -22.50
C TYR A 136 -14.74 -11.93 -21.14
N SER A 137 -15.28 -11.36 -20.06
CA SER A 137 -14.89 -11.67 -18.70
C SER A 137 -15.18 -13.11 -18.29
N ASN A 138 -14.22 -13.77 -17.65
CA ASN A 138 -14.44 -15.02 -16.95
C ASN A 138 -14.74 -14.73 -15.47
N LEU A 139 -16.01 -14.77 -15.09
CA LEU A 139 -16.45 -14.47 -13.72
C LEU A 139 -15.97 -15.49 -12.66
N SER A 140 -15.42 -16.63 -13.09
CA SER A 140 -14.78 -17.59 -12.19
C SER A 140 -13.32 -17.25 -11.88
N SER A 141 -12.74 -16.24 -12.55
CA SER A 141 -11.33 -15.86 -12.35
C SER A 141 -11.16 -14.94 -11.15
N PRO A 142 -10.24 -15.25 -10.21
CA PRO A 142 -9.88 -14.36 -9.11
C PRO A 142 -9.38 -12.98 -9.58
N LEU A 143 -8.73 -12.91 -10.75
CA LEU A 143 -8.31 -11.65 -11.37
C LEU A 143 -9.51 -10.74 -11.66
N MET A 144 -10.61 -11.33 -12.18
CA MET A 144 -11.83 -10.56 -12.46
C MET A 144 -12.50 -10.08 -11.17
N TRP A 145 -12.49 -10.90 -10.11
CA TRP A 145 -12.98 -10.48 -8.80
C TRP A 145 -12.19 -9.30 -8.26
N ASP A 146 -10.86 -9.33 -8.42
CA ASP A 146 -9.98 -8.25 -7.94
C ASP A 146 -10.28 -6.92 -8.67
N ILE A 147 -10.45 -6.94 -9.98
CA ILE A 147 -10.82 -5.75 -10.77
C ILE A 147 -12.13 -5.13 -10.26
N VAL A 148 -13.15 -5.95 -10.03
CA VAL A 148 -14.45 -5.48 -9.54
C VAL A 148 -14.33 -4.92 -8.12
N VAL A 149 -13.69 -5.65 -7.21
CA VAL A 149 -13.56 -5.24 -5.80
C VAL A 149 -12.70 -4.00 -5.68
N LEU A 150 -11.62 -3.88 -6.47
CA LEU A 150 -10.75 -2.71 -6.48
C LEU A 150 -11.48 -1.46 -7.02
N ALA A 151 -12.33 -1.62 -8.06
CA ALA A 151 -13.17 -0.53 -8.55
C ALA A 151 -14.19 -0.08 -7.50
N VAL A 152 -14.88 -1.01 -6.85
CA VAL A 152 -15.81 -0.73 -5.74
C VAL A 152 -15.08 -0.04 -4.59
N TYR A 153 -13.89 -0.52 -4.23
CA TYR A 153 -13.05 0.06 -3.18
C TYR A 153 -12.67 1.52 -3.47
N LEU A 154 -12.28 1.83 -4.72
CA LEU A 154 -11.97 3.21 -5.14
C LEU A 154 -13.19 4.12 -5.01
N VAL A 155 -14.35 3.69 -5.52
CA VAL A 155 -15.60 4.46 -5.44
C VAL A 155 -16.01 4.68 -3.98
N LEU A 156 -15.93 3.65 -3.13
CA LEU A 156 -16.24 3.76 -1.70
C LEU A 156 -15.26 4.65 -0.95
N SER A 157 -13.98 4.63 -1.30
CA SER A 157 -12.97 5.52 -0.71
C SER A 157 -13.28 6.99 -1.00
N ILE A 158 -13.65 7.29 -2.25
CA ILE A 158 -14.07 8.65 -2.66
C ILE A 158 -15.37 9.05 -1.96
N ALA A 159 -16.37 8.15 -1.93
CA ALA A 159 -17.64 8.39 -1.25
C ALA A 159 -17.46 8.63 0.26
N TYR A 160 -16.56 7.86 0.90
CA TYR A 160 -16.25 8.02 2.31
C TYR A 160 -15.54 9.34 2.60
N LEU A 161 -14.59 9.76 1.75
CA LEU A 161 -13.97 11.09 1.84
C LEU A 161 -15.00 12.20 1.74
N TRP A 162 -15.87 12.12 0.75
CA TRP A 162 -16.94 13.08 0.53
C TRP A 162 -17.93 13.13 1.72
N ALA A 163 -18.34 11.95 2.23
CA ALA A 163 -19.22 11.86 3.40
C ALA A 163 -18.56 12.47 4.66
N THR A 164 -17.24 12.25 4.86
CA THR A 164 -16.48 12.83 5.96
C THR A 164 -16.45 14.36 5.88
N VAL A 165 -16.19 14.92 4.69
CA VAL A 165 -16.22 16.38 4.47
C VAL A 165 -17.62 16.97 4.72
N ARG A 166 -18.67 16.29 4.27
CA ARG A 166 -20.06 16.74 4.52
C ARG A 166 -20.46 16.65 5.99
N PHE A 167 -20.01 15.64 6.70
CA PHE A 167 -20.26 15.48 8.12
C PHE A 167 -19.62 16.64 8.92
N GLU A 168 -18.35 16.96 8.65
CA GLU A 168 -17.67 18.08 9.28
C GLU A 168 -18.31 19.45 8.95
N ALA A 169 -18.98 19.56 7.80
CA ALA A 169 -19.76 20.72 7.41
C ALA A 169 -21.19 20.75 8.01
N GLY A 170 -21.55 19.80 8.88
CA GLY A 170 -22.88 19.68 9.47
C GLY A 170 -23.99 19.26 8.48
N ARG A 171 -23.63 18.71 7.31
CA ARG A 171 -24.56 18.35 6.21
C ARG A 171 -24.79 16.84 6.08
N ALA A 172 -24.26 16.03 6.98
CA ALA A 172 -24.46 14.57 7.00
C ALA A 172 -24.65 14.09 8.45
N SER A 173 -25.41 13.02 8.64
CA SER A 173 -25.64 12.42 9.95
C SER A 173 -24.47 11.51 10.36
N GLU A 174 -24.20 11.41 11.65
CA GLU A 174 -23.22 10.48 12.21
C GLU A 174 -23.55 9.01 11.84
N ARG A 175 -24.83 8.66 11.83
CA ARG A 175 -25.27 7.32 11.47
C ARG A 175 -24.91 6.96 10.03
N SER A 176 -25.09 7.89 9.09
CA SER A 176 -24.72 7.68 7.67
C SER A 176 -23.21 7.51 7.53
N LEU A 177 -22.44 8.34 8.21
CA LEU A 177 -20.97 8.28 8.16
C LEU A 177 -20.44 6.97 8.78
N ARG A 178 -21.02 6.52 9.91
CA ARG A 178 -20.69 5.25 10.54
C ARG A 178 -21.00 4.07 9.60
N LEU A 179 -22.15 4.07 8.92
CA LEU A 179 -22.52 3.01 7.98
C LEU A 179 -21.49 2.93 6.83
N ILE A 180 -21.15 4.06 6.20
CA ILE A 180 -20.16 4.09 5.12
C ILE A 180 -18.80 3.64 5.63
N SER A 181 -18.39 3.99 6.87
CA SER A 181 -17.11 3.56 7.43
C SER A 181 -17.04 2.04 7.66
N VAL A 182 -18.14 1.41 8.09
CA VAL A 182 -18.19 -0.06 8.22
C VAL A 182 -18.10 -0.73 6.86
N ILE A 183 -18.84 -0.26 5.86
CA ILE A 183 -18.79 -0.80 4.49
C ILE A 183 -17.36 -0.63 3.92
N ALA A 184 -16.74 0.54 4.11
CA ALA A 184 -15.39 0.81 3.67
C ALA A 184 -14.36 -0.13 4.33
N LEU A 185 -14.51 -0.40 5.64
CA LEU A 185 -13.65 -1.33 6.37
C LEU A 185 -13.75 -2.76 5.81
N VAL A 186 -14.98 -3.26 5.62
CA VAL A 186 -15.20 -4.60 5.06
C VAL A 186 -14.60 -4.69 3.65
N THR A 187 -14.81 -3.67 2.82
CA THR A 187 -14.28 -3.65 1.46
C THR A 187 -12.75 -3.55 1.44
N ALA A 188 -12.14 -2.87 2.40
CA ALA A 188 -10.68 -2.81 2.54
C ALA A 188 -10.07 -4.18 2.89
N VAL A 189 -10.73 -4.97 3.73
CA VAL A 189 -10.31 -6.35 3.99
C VAL A 189 -10.53 -7.23 2.76
N LEU A 190 -11.68 -7.05 2.09
CA LEU A 190 -12.05 -7.86 0.92
C LEU A 190 -11.08 -7.63 -0.26
N VAL A 191 -10.68 -6.39 -0.57
CA VAL A 191 -9.75 -6.12 -1.67
C VAL A 191 -8.42 -6.85 -1.45
N HIS A 192 -7.89 -6.88 -0.21
CA HIS A 192 -6.65 -7.59 0.10
C HIS A 192 -6.79 -9.11 0.00
N SER A 193 -7.93 -9.62 0.45
CA SER A 193 -8.21 -11.06 0.36
C SER A 193 -8.32 -11.52 -1.09
N VAL A 194 -9.00 -10.74 -1.93
CA VAL A 194 -9.17 -11.08 -3.35
C VAL A 194 -7.87 -10.94 -4.12
N THR A 195 -7.10 -9.88 -3.89
CA THR A 195 -5.75 -9.74 -4.47
C THR A 195 -4.84 -10.91 -4.07
N ALA A 196 -4.89 -11.36 -2.81
CA ALA A 196 -4.15 -12.54 -2.37
C ALA A 196 -4.61 -13.81 -3.08
N TRP A 197 -5.91 -13.96 -3.35
CA TRP A 197 -6.45 -15.14 -4.03
C TRP A 197 -6.06 -15.24 -5.51
N ILE A 198 -5.63 -14.15 -6.17
CA ILE A 198 -5.01 -14.22 -7.50
C ILE A 198 -3.81 -15.19 -7.48
N PHE A 199 -3.06 -15.20 -6.39
CA PHE A 199 -1.89 -16.06 -6.18
C PHE A 199 -2.26 -17.32 -5.39
N GLY A 200 -2.90 -17.20 -4.24
CA GLY A 200 -3.17 -18.29 -3.29
C GLY A 200 -4.02 -19.43 -3.83
N LEU A 201 -4.81 -19.21 -4.88
CA LEU A 201 -5.60 -20.24 -5.53
C LEU A 201 -4.85 -20.93 -6.70
N GLN A 202 -3.60 -20.55 -6.97
CA GLN A 202 -2.78 -21.14 -8.03
C GLN A 202 -2.07 -22.40 -7.52
N ALA A 203 -2.77 -23.54 -7.54
CA ALA A 203 -2.25 -24.83 -7.09
C ALA A 203 -0.97 -25.25 -7.82
N GLY A 204 -0.73 -24.72 -9.02
CA GLY A 204 0.44 -25.01 -9.82
C GLY A 204 1.71 -24.24 -9.41
N ARG A 205 1.72 -23.47 -8.32
CA ARG A 205 2.89 -22.72 -7.85
C ARG A 205 3.04 -22.93 -6.34
N ALA A 206 4.01 -23.74 -5.93
CA ALA A 206 4.23 -24.09 -4.53
C ALA A 206 4.32 -22.84 -3.62
N MET A 207 5.09 -21.84 -4.00
CA MET A 207 5.25 -20.61 -3.24
C MET A 207 3.97 -19.77 -3.07
N TRP A 208 2.99 -19.92 -3.95
CA TRP A 208 1.77 -19.14 -3.92
C TRP A 208 0.61 -19.86 -3.25
N HIS A 209 0.58 -21.20 -3.37
CA HIS A 209 -0.56 -22.00 -2.95
C HIS A 209 -0.59 -22.22 -1.43
N THR A 210 -1.05 -21.21 -0.69
CA THR A 210 -1.24 -21.28 0.76
C THR A 210 -2.53 -20.59 1.18
N ALA A 211 -3.26 -21.21 2.12
CA ALA A 211 -4.44 -20.59 2.73
C ALA A 211 -4.10 -19.37 3.59
N LEU A 212 -2.84 -19.25 4.05
CA LEU A 212 -2.38 -18.13 4.87
C LEU A 212 -2.21 -16.84 4.08
N LEU A 213 -2.17 -16.90 2.73
CA LEU A 213 -1.84 -15.74 1.91
C LEU A 213 -2.83 -14.59 2.09
N ALA A 214 -4.15 -14.87 2.17
CA ALA A 214 -5.16 -13.81 2.35
C ALA A 214 -5.05 -13.09 3.71
N PRO A 215 -5.07 -13.77 4.88
CA PRO A 215 -4.87 -13.09 6.15
C PRO A 215 -3.50 -12.41 6.27
N TRP A 216 -2.47 -12.97 5.66
CA TRP A 216 -1.14 -12.37 5.62
C TRP A 216 -1.09 -11.09 4.76
N PHE A 217 -1.79 -11.04 3.63
CA PHE A 217 -1.94 -9.81 2.83
C PHE A 217 -2.63 -8.71 3.64
N VAL A 218 -3.69 -9.05 4.38
CA VAL A 218 -4.38 -8.08 5.25
C VAL A 218 -3.44 -7.55 6.33
N SER A 219 -2.68 -8.42 7.03
CA SER A 219 -1.74 -8.00 8.07
C SER A 219 -0.64 -7.09 7.50
N SER A 220 -0.04 -7.46 6.37
CA SER A 220 1.00 -6.67 5.71
C SER A 220 0.48 -5.30 5.22
N ALA A 221 -0.79 -5.23 4.80
CA ALA A 221 -1.43 -3.98 4.44
C ALA A 221 -1.63 -3.06 5.64
N LEU A 222 -1.99 -3.63 6.80
CA LEU A 222 -2.07 -2.87 8.06
C LEU A 222 -0.69 -2.32 8.46
N VAL A 223 0.38 -3.10 8.30
CA VAL A 223 1.76 -2.64 8.56
C VAL A 223 2.11 -1.45 7.68
N CYS A 224 2.08 -1.61 6.35
CA CYS A 224 2.56 -0.55 5.45
C CYS A 224 1.61 0.67 5.43
N GLY A 225 0.31 0.46 5.61
CA GLY A 225 -0.65 1.55 5.64
C GLY A 225 -0.55 2.42 6.90
N VAL A 226 -0.45 1.80 8.10
CA VAL A 226 -0.20 2.55 9.34
C VAL A 226 1.13 3.29 9.27
N ALA A 227 2.16 2.65 8.73
CA ALA A 227 3.48 3.25 8.55
C ALA A 227 3.43 4.47 7.62
N LEU A 228 2.73 4.38 6.48
CA LEU A 228 2.56 5.49 5.55
C LEU A 228 1.82 6.67 6.20
N VAL A 229 0.74 6.41 6.93
CA VAL A 229 0.00 7.46 7.64
C VAL A 229 0.86 8.10 8.74
N LEU A 230 1.68 7.34 9.47
CA LEU A 230 2.63 7.89 10.45
C LEU A 230 3.63 8.84 9.80
N VAL A 231 4.21 8.47 8.66
CA VAL A 231 5.13 9.34 7.89
C VAL A 231 4.41 10.63 7.48
N ALA A 232 3.21 10.51 6.89
CA ALA A 232 2.41 11.65 6.45
C ALA A 232 2.05 12.58 7.61
N VAL A 233 1.57 12.03 8.73
CA VAL A 233 1.20 12.79 9.94
C VAL A 233 2.40 13.56 10.49
N ILE A 234 3.56 12.92 10.64
CA ILE A 234 4.75 13.60 11.18
C ILE A 234 5.25 14.68 10.22
N ALA A 235 5.22 14.44 8.90
CA ALA A 235 5.59 15.42 7.89
C ALA A 235 4.64 16.64 7.92
N LEU A 236 3.32 16.40 7.98
CA LEU A 236 2.31 17.45 8.00
C LEU A 236 2.31 18.25 9.33
N ARG A 237 2.61 17.59 10.46
CA ARG A 237 2.85 18.29 11.75
C ARG A 237 4.06 19.23 11.65
N ARG A 238 5.18 18.74 11.10
CA ARG A 238 6.38 19.59 10.90
C ARG A 238 6.12 20.76 9.96
N ALA A 239 5.26 20.56 8.96
CA ALA A 239 4.85 21.61 8.03
C ALA A 239 3.78 22.59 8.61
N GLY A 240 3.31 22.39 9.84
CA GLY A 240 2.26 23.21 10.45
C GLY A 240 0.88 23.05 9.82
N TYR A 241 0.65 21.97 9.08
CA TYR A 241 -0.63 21.67 8.44
C TYR A 241 -1.61 20.96 9.37
N LEU A 242 -1.10 20.15 10.30
CA LEU A 242 -1.86 19.29 11.20
C LEU A 242 -1.41 19.49 12.64
N GLU A 243 -2.36 19.70 13.55
CA GLU A 243 -2.14 19.67 14.99
C GLU A 243 -2.59 18.32 15.56
N LEU A 244 -1.67 17.44 15.91
CA LEU A 244 -1.93 16.17 16.54
C LEU A 244 -0.98 15.96 17.72
N GLY A 245 -1.52 15.58 18.87
CA GLY A 245 -0.72 15.32 20.08
C GLY A 245 0.28 14.18 19.88
N GLN A 246 1.45 14.27 20.52
CA GLN A 246 2.47 13.22 20.46
C GLN A 246 1.95 11.86 20.98
N GLU A 247 0.98 11.88 21.89
CA GLU A 247 0.35 10.67 22.42
C GLU A 247 -0.33 9.86 21.32
N ASN A 248 -1.07 10.50 20.41
CA ASN A 248 -1.73 9.81 19.29
C ASN A 248 -0.72 9.24 18.29
N VAL A 249 0.40 9.94 18.04
CA VAL A 249 1.50 9.40 17.22
C VAL A 249 2.09 8.13 17.85
N VAL A 250 2.28 8.14 19.18
CA VAL A 250 2.78 6.95 19.91
C VAL A 250 1.76 5.81 19.92
N LYS A 251 0.44 6.11 20.01
CA LYS A 251 -0.60 5.08 19.88
C LYS A 251 -0.55 4.40 18.52
N MET A 252 -0.43 5.18 17.44
CA MET A 252 -0.28 4.65 16.08
C MET A 252 1.01 3.83 15.91
N LEU A 253 2.12 4.30 16.48
CA LEU A 253 3.38 3.55 16.44
C LEU A 253 3.28 2.19 17.16
N LYS A 254 2.62 2.14 18.33
CA LYS A 254 2.38 0.87 19.04
C LYS A 254 1.50 -0.07 18.19
N LEU A 255 0.49 0.49 17.53
CA LEU A 255 -0.37 -0.29 16.62
C LEU A 255 0.44 -0.85 15.45
N LEU A 256 1.35 -0.06 14.87
CA LEU A 256 2.30 -0.53 13.86
C LEU A 256 3.13 -1.71 14.39
N GLY A 257 3.68 -1.59 15.61
CA GLY A 257 4.45 -2.67 16.23
C GLY A 257 3.65 -3.97 16.39
N VAL A 258 2.39 -3.87 16.83
CA VAL A 258 1.49 -5.04 16.94
C VAL A 258 1.26 -5.68 15.57
N PHE A 259 0.97 -4.88 14.53
CA PHE A 259 0.74 -5.42 13.19
C PHE A 259 2.01 -6.05 12.59
N VAL A 260 3.20 -5.49 12.84
CA VAL A 260 4.47 -6.10 12.45
C VAL A 260 4.66 -7.47 13.11
N MET A 261 4.32 -7.61 14.40
CA MET A 261 4.40 -8.92 15.10
C MET A 261 3.43 -9.95 14.53
N VAL A 262 2.19 -9.52 14.20
CA VAL A 262 1.19 -10.39 13.57
C VAL A 262 1.65 -10.81 12.17
N ASP A 263 2.23 -9.89 11.42
CA ASP A 263 2.74 -10.15 10.07
C ASP A 263 3.91 -11.14 10.08
N LEU A 264 4.87 -10.96 10.99
CA LEU A 264 5.99 -11.90 11.21
C LEU A 264 5.49 -13.27 11.70
N TYR A 265 4.42 -13.32 12.49
CA TYR A 265 3.82 -14.58 12.92
C TYR A 265 3.26 -15.36 11.71
N PHE A 266 2.49 -14.71 10.83
CA PHE A 266 2.01 -15.37 9.61
C PHE A 266 3.17 -15.82 8.72
N PHE A 267 4.22 -14.99 8.60
CA PHE A 267 5.42 -15.36 7.85
C PHE A 267 6.10 -16.60 8.42
N GLY A 268 6.27 -16.68 9.74
CA GLY A 268 6.82 -17.86 10.40
C GLY A 268 5.96 -19.11 10.22
N CYS A 269 4.64 -18.98 10.29
CA CYS A 269 3.71 -20.08 10.03
C CYS A 269 3.83 -20.59 8.60
N ASP A 270 3.92 -19.70 7.62
CA ASP A 270 4.04 -20.04 6.21
C ASP A 270 5.36 -20.79 5.94
N LEU A 271 6.48 -20.26 6.43
CA LEU A 271 7.79 -20.92 6.32
C LEU A 271 7.82 -22.34 6.95
N LEU A 272 7.15 -22.53 8.08
CA LEU A 272 7.06 -23.84 8.73
C LEU A 272 6.15 -24.79 7.94
N THR A 273 5.03 -24.29 7.42
CA THR A 273 4.08 -25.07 6.64
C THR A 273 4.71 -25.55 5.33
N GLU A 274 5.46 -24.67 4.67
CA GLU A 274 6.15 -25.00 3.41
C GLU A 274 7.40 -25.86 3.65
N GLY A 275 8.22 -25.52 4.63
CA GLY A 275 9.54 -26.15 4.82
C GLY A 275 9.50 -27.51 5.52
N PHE A 276 8.58 -27.73 6.46
CA PHE A 276 8.56 -28.94 7.29
C PHE A 276 8.25 -30.24 6.50
N PRO A 277 7.31 -30.25 5.53
CA PRO A 277 7.04 -31.47 4.76
C PRO A 277 8.16 -31.89 3.82
N GLY A 278 9.09 -31.01 3.51
CA GLY A 278 10.14 -31.28 2.50
C GLY A 278 9.66 -31.06 1.05
N GLY A 279 10.37 -31.64 0.08
CA GLY A 279 10.00 -31.55 -1.34
C GLY A 279 10.07 -30.13 -1.91
N GLU A 280 9.09 -29.74 -2.71
CA GLU A 280 9.05 -28.41 -3.35
C GLU A 280 9.02 -27.27 -2.36
N GLY A 281 8.30 -27.39 -1.23
CA GLY A 281 8.25 -26.39 -0.19
C GLY A 281 9.62 -26.12 0.47
N ALA A 282 10.43 -27.18 0.69
CA ALA A 282 11.79 -27.00 1.17
C ALA A 282 12.67 -26.25 0.17
N ASN A 283 12.46 -26.41 -1.12
CA ASN A 283 13.15 -25.65 -2.17
C ASN A 283 12.73 -24.17 -2.14
N VAL A 284 11.44 -23.89 -1.87
CA VAL A 284 10.95 -22.51 -1.63
C VAL A 284 11.70 -21.87 -0.47
N VAL A 285 11.76 -22.55 0.68
CA VAL A 285 12.44 -22.02 1.87
C VAL A 285 13.94 -21.83 1.62
N ALA A 286 14.61 -22.78 0.95
CA ALA A 286 16.02 -22.65 0.59
C ALA A 286 16.27 -21.47 -0.37
N MET A 287 15.42 -21.26 -1.36
CA MET A 287 15.49 -20.12 -2.29
C MET A 287 15.35 -18.77 -1.55
N LEU A 288 14.43 -18.70 -0.57
CA LEU A 288 14.21 -17.50 0.24
C LEU A 288 15.37 -17.23 1.20
N THR A 289 15.86 -18.26 1.91
CA THR A 289 16.83 -18.06 3.02
C THR A 289 18.29 -17.98 2.57
N SER A 290 18.65 -18.70 1.51
CA SER A 290 20.03 -18.83 1.01
C SER A 290 20.20 -18.66 -0.50
N GLY A 291 19.09 -18.60 -1.26
CA GLY A 291 19.09 -18.44 -2.71
C GLY A 291 19.08 -16.98 -3.19
N ALA A 292 18.59 -16.77 -4.42
CA ALA A 292 18.58 -15.47 -5.09
C ALA A 292 17.74 -14.41 -4.35
N LEU A 293 16.74 -14.81 -3.58
CA LEU A 293 15.85 -13.92 -2.83
C LEU A 293 16.29 -13.69 -1.38
N ALA A 294 17.39 -14.31 -0.93
CA ALA A 294 17.90 -14.15 0.42
C ALA A 294 18.13 -12.69 0.86
N PRO A 295 18.63 -11.77 0.02
CA PRO A 295 18.76 -10.37 0.40
C PRO A 295 17.42 -9.72 0.79
N PHE A 296 16.35 -10.00 0.04
CA PHE A 296 15.01 -9.48 0.33
C PHE A 296 14.41 -10.10 1.58
N PHE A 297 14.61 -11.40 1.78
CA PHE A 297 14.16 -12.15 2.95
C PHE A 297 14.76 -11.61 4.25
N TRP A 298 16.09 -11.49 4.31
CA TRP A 298 16.76 -11.00 5.49
C TRP A 298 16.54 -9.50 5.72
N ALA A 299 16.42 -8.71 4.64
CA ALA A 299 16.05 -7.30 4.73
C ALA A 299 14.66 -7.14 5.36
N GLU A 300 13.67 -7.93 4.94
CA GLU A 300 12.32 -7.92 5.53
C GLU A 300 12.37 -8.16 7.04
N ILE A 301 13.04 -9.23 7.49
CA ILE A 301 13.14 -9.59 8.91
C ILE A 301 13.83 -8.48 9.71
N VAL A 302 14.98 -7.98 9.25
CA VAL A 302 15.74 -6.93 9.96
C VAL A 302 14.95 -5.63 10.05
N LEU A 303 14.30 -5.21 8.96
CA LEU A 303 13.52 -3.97 8.91
C LEU A 303 12.25 -4.07 9.77
N CYS A 304 11.56 -5.23 9.77
CA CYS A 304 10.43 -5.50 10.65
C CYS A 304 10.86 -5.50 12.12
N ALA A 305 11.97 -6.17 12.45
CA ALA A 305 12.52 -6.19 13.81
C ALA A 305 12.87 -4.79 14.29
N PHE A 306 13.52 -3.97 13.45
CA PHE A 306 13.82 -2.58 13.76
C PHE A 306 12.54 -1.77 14.04
N ALA A 307 11.51 -1.90 13.21
CA ALA A 307 10.25 -1.22 13.41
C ALA A 307 9.56 -1.63 14.72
N ALA A 308 9.55 -2.93 15.04
CA ALA A 308 9.00 -3.45 16.28
C ALA A 308 9.77 -2.94 17.51
N VAL A 309 11.11 -2.94 17.48
CA VAL A 309 11.94 -2.42 18.57
C VAL A 309 11.65 -0.95 18.85
N VAL A 310 11.59 -0.10 17.82
CA VAL A 310 11.24 1.33 17.98
C VAL A 310 9.83 1.50 18.54
N ALA A 311 8.89 0.64 18.14
CA ALA A 311 7.51 0.72 18.62
C ALA A 311 7.38 0.35 20.10
N PHE A 312 8.10 -0.66 20.57
CA PHE A 312 7.93 -1.17 21.93
C PHE A 312 8.89 -0.58 22.96
N VAL A 313 10.08 -0.09 22.54
CA VAL A 313 11.07 0.52 23.45
C VAL A 313 10.79 2.02 23.64
N PRO A 314 10.34 2.47 24.84
CA PRO A 314 9.95 3.88 25.05
C PRO A 314 11.06 4.89 24.76
N ALA A 315 12.31 4.58 25.06
CA ALA A 315 13.46 5.46 24.87
C ALA A 315 13.71 5.81 23.39
N LEU A 316 13.23 4.99 22.44
CA LEU A 316 13.42 5.17 21.00
C LEU A 316 12.27 5.95 20.32
N ARG A 317 11.21 6.30 21.02
CA ARG A 317 10.01 6.95 20.46
C ARG A 317 10.21 8.44 20.14
N ARG A 318 11.29 8.76 19.41
CA ARG A 318 11.59 10.10 18.90
C ARG A 318 11.06 10.22 17.47
N ASN A 319 10.52 11.38 17.07
CA ASN A 319 9.89 11.57 15.75
C ASN A 319 10.79 11.13 14.58
N GLY A 320 12.10 11.34 14.65
CA GLY A 320 13.02 10.89 13.62
C GLY A 320 13.09 9.37 13.51
N LEU A 321 13.18 8.67 14.66
CA LEU A 321 13.20 7.20 14.70
C LEU A 321 11.83 6.61 14.33
N ILE A 322 10.73 7.27 14.70
CA ILE A 322 9.38 6.85 14.29
C ILE A 322 9.25 6.89 12.77
N VAL A 323 9.72 7.95 12.12
CA VAL A 323 9.73 8.04 10.64
C VAL A 323 10.63 6.97 10.05
N ALA A 324 11.84 6.78 10.59
CA ALA A 324 12.77 5.74 10.11
C ALA A 324 12.17 4.33 10.26
N ALA A 325 11.54 4.02 11.40
CA ALA A 325 10.86 2.74 11.64
C ALA A 325 9.67 2.53 10.70
N SER A 326 8.89 3.59 10.43
CA SER A 326 7.78 3.53 9.48
C SER A 326 8.26 3.31 8.05
N LEU A 327 9.33 3.99 7.61
CA LEU A 327 9.93 3.76 6.30
C LEU A 327 10.55 2.36 6.20
N ALA A 328 11.17 1.86 7.27
CA ALA A 328 11.68 0.49 7.34
C ALA A 328 10.54 -0.54 7.19
N ALA A 329 9.43 -0.35 7.89
CA ALA A 329 8.25 -1.22 7.76
C ALA A 329 7.68 -1.21 6.33
N ILE A 330 7.61 -0.05 5.68
CA ILE A 330 7.18 0.08 4.27
C ILE A 330 8.15 -0.70 3.35
N ALA A 331 9.47 -0.52 3.55
CA ALA A 331 10.49 -1.23 2.76
C ALA A 331 10.46 -2.75 3.00
N ALA A 332 10.20 -3.20 4.22
CA ALA A 332 10.03 -4.62 4.54
C ALA A 332 8.87 -5.24 3.75
N ILE A 333 7.71 -4.57 3.72
CA ILE A 333 6.56 -5.07 2.95
C ILE A 333 6.81 -5.02 1.44
N PHE A 334 7.60 -4.06 0.95
CA PHE A 334 8.05 -4.08 -0.43
C PHE A 334 8.92 -5.32 -0.73
N CYS A 335 9.91 -5.63 0.13
CA CYS A 335 10.71 -6.85 0.00
C CYS A 335 9.85 -8.11 -0.04
N LYS A 336 8.81 -8.20 0.80
CA LYS A 336 7.83 -9.28 0.79
C LYS A 336 7.12 -9.42 -0.56
N ARG A 337 6.67 -8.30 -1.17
CA ARG A 337 6.00 -8.34 -2.48
C ARG A 337 6.93 -8.81 -3.61
N VAL A 338 8.22 -8.41 -3.56
CA VAL A 338 9.25 -8.91 -4.47
C VAL A 338 9.43 -10.41 -4.30
N GLN A 339 9.60 -10.90 -3.06
CA GLN A 339 9.76 -12.33 -2.78
C GLN A 339 8.56 -13.12 -3.33
N LEU A 340 7.34 -12.70 -3.02
CA LEU A 340 6.14 -13.40 -3.45
C LEU A 340 6.03 -13.50 -4.97
N LEU A 341 6.19 -12.37 -5.69
CA LEU A 341 5.99 -12.37 -7.14
C LEU A 341 7.14 -13.05 -7.87
N VAL A 342 8.36 -12.54 -7.67
CA VAL A 342 9.55 -13.05 -8.37
C VAL A 342 9.82 -14.49 -7.96
N GLY A 343 9.72 -14.83 -6.68
CA GLY A 343 9.93 -16.20 -6.19
C GLY A 343 8.95 -17.20 -6.74
N GLY A 344 7.68 -16.83 -6.89
CA GLY A 344 6.67 -17.71 -7.46
C GLY A 344 6.93 -18.09 -8.93
N PHE A 345 7.71 -17.28 -9.67
CA PHE A 345 8.12 -17.62 -11.03
C PHE A 345 9.45 -18.38 -11.08
N GLN A 346 10.32 -18.28 -10.07
CA GLN A 346 11.62 -18.94 -10.06
C GLN A 346 11.57 -20.47 -9.89
N LEU A 347 10.46 -20.98 -9.35
CA LEU A 347 10.23 -22.43 -9.21
C LEU A 347 9.16 -22.87 -10.21
N PRO A 348 9.54 -23.21 -11.45
CA PRO A 348 8.58 -23.67 -12.44
C PRO A 348 8.08 -25.09 -12.09
N ASN A 349 6.80 -25.36 -12.36
CA ASN A 349 6.16 -26.65 -12.09
C ASN A 349 6.62 -27.79 -12.99
N LEU A 350 7.35 -27.48 -14.04
CA LEU A 350 7.87 -28.47 -14.98
C LEU A 350 9.36 -28.60 -14.75
N ASP A 351 9.81 -29.85 -14.62
CA ASP A 351 11.22 -30.16 -14.69
C ASP A 351 11.68 -30.02 -16.14
N TYR A 352 12.03 -28.79 -16.52
CA TYR A 352 12.48 -28.48 -17.87
C TYR A 352 13.66 -29.33 -18.35
N PRO A 353 14.67 -29.67 -17.51
CA PRO A 353 15.73 -30.59 -17.92
C PRO A 353 15.24 -31.97 -18.35
N ALA A 354 14.25 -32.53 -17.64
CA ALA A 354 13.67 -33.82 -17.99
C ALA A 354 12.86 -33.78 -19.30
N VAL A 355 12.05 -32.72 -19.45
CA VAL A 355 11.25 -32.50 -20.67
C VAL A 355 12.14 -32.23 -21.88
N MET A 356 13.22 -31.48 -21.71
CA MET A 356 14.12 -31.06 -22.79
C MET A 356 15.16 -32.09 -23.15
N SER A 357 15.47 -33.06 -22.28
CA SER A 357 16.37 -34.18 -22.61
C SER A 357 15.83 -35.03 -23.76
N GLY A 358 14.50 -35.15 -23.85
CA GLY A 358 13.84 -35.81 -24.99
C GLY A 358 13.91 -35.06 -26.32
N SER A 359 14.21 -33.76 -26.29
CA SER A 359 14.35 -32.90 -27.47
C SER A 359 15.82 -32.65 -27.89
N GLY A 360 16.78 -33.25 -27.20
CA GLY A 360 18.21 -33.06 -27.47
C GLY A 360 18.84 -31.81 -26.82
N LEU A 361 18.10 -31.09 -25.99
CA LEU A 361 18.59 -29.95 -25.24
C LEU A 361 19.01 -30.43 -23.84
N THR A 362 20.30 -30.60 -23.63
CA THR A 362 20.86 -31.31 -22.46
C THR A 362 21.20 -30.42 -21.27
N GLU A 363 21.10 -29.10 -21.39
CA GLU A 363 21.48 -28.15 -20.31
C GLU A 363 20.33 -27.25 -19.90
N ALA A 364 20.19 -27.03 -18.60
CA ALA A 364 19.21 -26.11 -18.03
C ALA A 364 19.30 -24.69 -18.65
N GLY A 365 20.53 -24.25 -19.01
CA GLY A 365 20.76 -22.99 -19.73
C GLY A 365 20.17 -22.97 -21.15
N ALA A 366 20.21 -24.11 -21.87
CA ALA A 366 19.62 -24.25 -23.20
C ALA A 366 18.07 -24.21 -23.13
N ALA A 367 17.49 -24.80 -22.09
CA ALA A 367 16.05 -24.78 -21.86
C ALA A 367 15.55 -23.32 -21.57
N THR A 368 16.27 -22.58 -20.75
CA THR A 368 15.93 -21.17 -20.47
C THR A 368 16.08 -20.29 -21.70
N HIS A 369 17.09 -20.51 -22.55
CA HIS A 369 17.26 -19.81 -23.82
C HIS A 369 16.15 -20.18 -24.83
N ALA A 370 15.77 -21.43 -24.92
CA ALA A 370 14.69 -21.87 -25.80
C ALA A 370 13.33 -21.32 -25.41
N LEU A 371 13.09 -21.07 -24.10
CA LEU A 371 11.86 -20.46 -23.57
C LEU A 371 11.94 -18.93 -23.50
N GLY A 372 13.04 -18.32 -23.93
CA GLY A 372 13.16 -16.87 -24.10
C GLY A 372 13.49 -16.08 -22.86
N GLY A 373 14.14 -16.67 -21.84
CA GLY A 373 14.48 -15.91 -20.65
C GLY A 373 15.47 -16.56 -19.67
N SER A 374 16.02 -15.75 -18.77
CA SER A 374 16.72 -16.23 -17.58
C SER A 374 15.71 -16.55 -16.48
N MET A 375 16.03 -17.49 -15.60
CA MET A 375 15.21 -17.86 -14.44
C MET A 375 15.18 -16.77 -13.35
N VAL A 376 15.90 -15.68 -13.52
CA VAL A 376 15.96 -14.59 -12.53
C VAL A 376 15.53 -13.30 -13.22
N TYR A 377 14.33 -12.84 -12.87
CA TYR A 377 13.84 -11.54 -13.30
C TYR A 377 14.57 -10.41 -12.54
N PHE A 378 15.06 -9.45 -13.28
CA PHE A 378 15.53 -8.15 -12.77
C PHE A 378 14.97 -7.02 -13.62
N PRO A 379 14.35 -5.98 -13.03
CA PRO A 379 13.69 -4.92 -13.79
C PRO A 379 14.65 -4.18 -14.73
N SER A 380 14.19 -3.82 -15.91
CA SER A 380 14.93 -2.99 -16.86
C SER A 380 14.97 -1.51 -16.40
N PRO A 381 15.93 -0.70 -16.89
CA PRO A 381 15.97 0.73 -16.57
C PRO A 381 14.70 1.49 -16.97
N ILE A 382 14.00 1.04 -18.02
CA ILE A 382 12.73 1.63 -18.47
C ILE A 382 11.63 1.35 -17.44
N GLU A 383 11.55 0.13 -16.91
CA GLU A 383 10.60 -0.21 -15.84
C GLU A 383 10.81 0.66 -14.60
N PHE A 384 12.06 0.87 -14.16
CA PHE A 384 12.36 1.77 -13.05
C PHE A 384 11.96 3.22 -13.36
N GLY A 385 12.23 3.71 -14.57
CA GLY A 385 11.86 5.06 -14.98
C GLY A 385 10.33 5.28 -14.99
N ILE A 386 9.57 4.32 -15.48
CA ILE A 386 8.11 4.36 -15.48
C ILE A 386 7.58 4.32 -14.04
N VAL A 387 8.10 3.43 -13.19
CA VAL A 387 7.74 3.35 -11.77
C VAL A 387 7.98 4.68 -11.08
N LEU A 388 9.13 5.30 -11.28
CA LEU A 388 9.43 6.63 -10.72
C LEU A 388 8.43 7.69 -11.20
N GLY A 389 8.04 7.65 -12.48
CA GLY A 389 7.01 8.53 -13.06
C GLY A 389 5.64 8.35 -12.41
N VAL A 390 5.23 7.11 -12.15
CA VAL A 390 3.97 6.81 -11.47
C VAL A 390 4.00 7.29 -10.00
N PHE A 391 5.11 7.11 -9.28
CA PHE A 391 5.27 7.72 -7.95
C PHE A 391 5.28 9.25 -8.00
N GLY A 392 5.84 9.84 -9.05
CA GLY A 392 5.73 11.28 -9.34
C GLY A 392 4.27 11.73 -9.44
N LEU A 393 3.43 10.97 -10.17
CA LEU A 393 1.99 11.20 -10.28
C LEU A 393 1.29 11.10 -8.92
N GLY A 394 1.67 10.13 -8.09
CA GLY A 394 1.15 9.99 -6.73
C GLY A 394 1.49 11.19 -5.84
N ALA A 395 2.74 11.62 -5.88
CA ALA A 395 3.20 12.81 -5.17
C ALA A 395 2.45 14.07 -5.66
N LEU A 396 2.28 14.22 -6.98
CA LEU A 396 1.53 15.31 -7.59
C LEU A 396 0.07 15.32 -7.12
N ALA A 397 -0.62 14.18 -7.18
CA ALA A 397 -2.01 14.04 -6.73
C ALA A 397 -2.15 14.35 -5.23
N LEU A 398 -1.23 13.85 -4.40
CA LEU A 398 -1.21 14.10 -2.97
C LEU A 398 -1.04 15.60 -2.67
N LEU A 399 -0.07 16.25 -3.30
CA LEU A 399 0.22 17.68 -3.11
C LEU A 399 -0.93 18.57 -3.61
N LEU A 400 -1.53 18.24 -4.75
CA LEU A 400 -2.70 18.95 -5.28
C LEU A 400 -3.91 18.78 -4.35
N GLY A 401 -4.15 17.57 -3.82
CA GLY A 401 -5.18 17.34 -2.83
C GLY A 401 -4.98 18.16 -1.56
N LEU A 402 -3.77 18.20 -1.00
CA LEU A 402 -3.44 19.00 0.18
C LEU A 402 -3.62 20.52 -0.08
N LYS A 403 -3.43 20.96 -1.33
CA LYS A 403 -3.56 22.38 -1.70
C LYS A 403 -5.01 22.81 -1.97
N TYR A 404 -5.79 21.96 -2.64
CA TYR A 404 -7.11 22.34 -3.20
C TYR A 404 -8.29 21.68 -2.50
N LEU A 405 -8.11 20.49 -1.87
CA LEU A 405 -9.20 19.81 -1.19
C LEU A 405 -9.31 20.23 0.28
N PRO A 406 -10.52 20.16 0.89
CA PRO A 406 -10.76 20.54 2.29
C PRO A 406 -10.27 19.45 3.26
N LEU A 407 -8.98 19.07 3.17
CA LEU A 407 -8.39 17.99 3.95
C LEU A 407 -7.94 18.42 5.34
N ARG A 408 -7.87 19.72 5.64
CA ARG A 408 -7.50 20.21 6.98
C ARG A 408 -8.52 19.77 8.01
N PRO A 409 -8.06 19.35 9.20
CA PRO A 409 -8.97 19.09 10.31
C PRO A 409 -9.76 20.35 10.67
N VAL A 410 -11.05 20.18 10.93
CA VAL A 410 -11.83 21.22 11.61
C VAL A 410 -11.55 21.07 13.10
N PRO A 411 -11.22 22.16 13.85
CA PRO A 411 -11.06 22.08 15.28
C PRO A 411 -12.35 21.52 15.90
N GLU A 412 -12.24 20.47 16.70
CA GLU A 412 -13.36 19.93 17.45
C GLU A 412 -13.83 21.04 18.42
N SER A 413 -15.04 21.54 18.22
CA SER A 413 -15.71 22.39 19.20
C SER A 413 -16.10 21.50 20.38
N HIS A 414 -15.33 21.57 21.46
CA HIS A 414 -15.67 20.96 22.75
C HIS A 414 -16.92 21.58 23.34
#